data_9e924d03df2ca4523c9179121185e48a
#
_entry.id   9e924d03df2ca4523c9179121185e48a
#
_cell.length_a   1.000
_cell.length_b   1.000
_cell.length_c   1.000
_cell.angle_alpha   90.00
_cell.angle_beta   90.00
_cell.angle_gamma   90.00
#
_symmetry.space_group_name_H-M   'P 1'
#
loop_
_entity.id
_entity.type
_entity.pdbx_description
1 polymer ?
#
loop_
_entity_poly.entity_id
_entity_poly.type
_entity_poly.pdbx_seq_one_letter_code
_entity_poly.pdbx_strand_id
1 'polypeptide(L)'
;MIQLKDKIVFITGASSGIGQSCAKTFAAQGAKLILAARRAERLEELAAGLKKEHGTAILVLKLDVRDANAVEQAISDLPQEWRAIEILVNNAGLSRGLDKLYEGKLRDWDEMIDTNIKGLLYVSRAVIPGMVSRGRGHVINIGSIAGHEVYPSGNVYNATKFAVNALTKALRLDLNGTGLRVTSVDPGMTETEFSLVRFRGDGERAGKAYQGFTPLTPDDIADAVVYCATRPLHVNISEMIVMPTDQASTMLVHRK
;
A
#
# COMPACT_ATOMS: atom_id res chain seq x y z
N MET A 1 -6.25 -22.15 5.25
CA MET A 1 -5.46 -20.93 5.04
C MET A 1 -4.30 -21.26 4.10
N ILE A 2 -3.94 -20.34 3.20
CA ILE A 2 -2.75 -20.49 2.33
C ILE A 2 -1.51 -20.22 3.19
N GLN A 3 -0.50 -21.06 3.07
CA GLN A 3 0.80 -20.81 3.68
C GLN A 3 1.59 -19.82 2.83
N LEU A 4 2.23 -18.86 3.48
CA LEU A 4 3.03 -17.81 2.82
C LEU A 4 4.52 -18.18 2.69
N LYS A 5 4.93 -19.29 3.29
CA LYS A 5 6.31 -19.76 3.21
C LYS A 5 6.75 -19.88 1.75
N ASP A 6 7.90 -19.29 1.45
CA ASP A 6 8.53 -19.22 0.13
C ASP A 6 7.74 -18.45 -0.96
N LYS A 7 6.58 -17.86 -0.65
CA LYS A 7 5.83 -17.00 -1.56
C LYS A 7 6.53 -15.67 -1.76
N ILE A 8 6.64 -15.21 -3.00
CA ILE A 8 7.25 -13.92 -3.29
C ILE A 8 6.19 -12.83 -3.15
N VAL A 9 6.42 -11.91 -2.23
CA VAL A 9 5.57 -10.75 -1.97
C VAL A 9 6.30 -9.48 -2.38
N PHE A 10 5.75 -8.74 -3.31
CA PHE A 10 6.28 -7.44 -3.73
C PHE A 10 5.51 -6.31 -3.04
N ILE A 11 6.21 -5.47 -2.29
CA ILE A 11 5.62 -4.39 -1.49
C ILE A 11 6.21 -3.05 -1.94
N THR A 12 5.36 -2.14 -2.42
CA THR A 12 5.76 -0.77 -2.74
C THR A 12 5.59 0.15 -1.52
N GLY A 13 6.43 1.19 -1.40
CA GLY A 13 6.41 2.09 -0.25
C GLY A 13 6.83 1.41 1.07
N ALA A 14 7.68 0.38 1.00
CA ALA A 14 8.06 -0.46 2.13
C ALA A 14 9.00 0.20 3.16
N SER A 15 9.46 1.44 2.91
CA SER A 15 10.47 2.11 3.77
C SER A 15 9.90 2.72 5.06
N SER A 16 8.58 2.67 5.29
CA SER A 16 7.94 3.17 6.52
C SER A 16 6.47 2.75 6.62
N GLY A 17 5.86 2.97 7.79
CA GLY A 17 4.44 2.83 8.04
C GLY A 17 3.86 1.47 7.65
N ILE A 18 2.70 1.46 6.99
CA ILE A 18 1.98 0.23 6.62
C ILE A 18 2.84 -0.71 5.78
N GLY A 19 3.58 -0.18 4.78
CA GLY A 19 4.43 -1.02 3.92
C GLY A 19 5.56 -1.72 4.69
N GLN A 20 6.18 -1.03 5.63
CA GLN A 20 7.20 -1.60 6.52
C GLN A 20 6.60 -2.68 7.44
N SER A 21 5.43 -2.42 8.01
CA SER A 21 4.74 -3.38 8.85
C SER A 21 4.28 -4.61 8.07
N CYS A 22 3.77 -4.44 6.85
CA CYS A 22 3.49 -5.55 5.94
C CYS A 22 4.75 -6.39 5.69
N ALA A 23 5.90 -5.75 5.43
CA ALA A 23 7.16 -6.48 5.23
C ALA A 23 7.53 -7.35 6.45
N LYS A 24 7.40 -6.81 7.67
CA LYS A 24 7.63 -7.55 8.91
C LYS A 24 6.68 -8.73 9.06
N THR A 25 5.39 -8.50 8.87
CA THR A 25 4.36 -9.54 9.06
C THR A 25 4.48 -10.65 8.02
N PHE A 26 4.76 -10.32 6.75
CA PHE A 26 5.01 -11.32 5.71
C PHE A 26 6.32 -12.10 5.96
N ALA A 27 7.39 -11.44 6.42
CA ALA A 27 8.65 -12.11 6.78
C ALA A 27 8.44 -13.13 7.91
N ALA A 28 7.71 -12.77 8.95
CA ALA A 28 7.37 -13.65 10.05
C ALA A 28 6.56 -14.89 9.61
N GLN A 29 5.86 -14.82 8.46
CA GLN A 29 5.14 -15.94 7.84
C GLN A 29 6.03 -16.74 6.85
N GLY A 30 7.33 -16.43 6.75
CA GLY A 30 8.29 -17.13 5.89
C GLY A 30 8.21 -16.75 4.40
N ALA A 31 7.58 -15.64 4.05
CA ALA A 31 7.53 -15.15 2.68
C ALA A 31 8.90 -14.60 2.24
N LYS A 32 9.20 -14.69 0.94
CA LYS A 32 10.30 -13.97 0.29
C LYS A 32 9.80 -12.57 -0.10
N LEU A 33 10.61 -11.53 0.09
CA LEU A 33 10.16 -10.16 -0.07
C LEU A 33 10.91 -9.41 -1.17
N ILE A 34 10.18 -8.70 -2.02
CA ILE A 34 10.72 -7.62 -2.86
C ILE A 34 10.23 -6.33 -2.23
N LEU A 35 11.15 -5.52 -1.73
CA LEU A 35 10.84 -4.26 -1.05
C LEU A 35 11.24 -3.08 -1.93
N ALA A 36 10.27 -2.24 -2.31
CA ALA A 36 10.51 -1.10 -3.16
C ALA A 36 10.16 0.23 -2.47
N ALA A 37 11.05 1.19 -2.54
CA ALA A 37 10.83 2.58 -2.14
C ALA A 37 11.97 3.49 -2.66
N ARG A 38 11.78 4.80 -2.52
CA ARG A 38 12.79 5.79 -2.88
C ARG A 38 13.96 5.86 -1.90
N ARG A 39 13.72 5.57 -0.61
CA ARG A 39 14.69 5.62 0.50
C ARG A 39 15.39 4.26 0.63
N ALA A 40 16.41 4.03 -0.19
CA ALA A 40 17.12 2.75 -0.26
C ALA A 40 17.74 2.38 1.09
N GLU A 41 18.35 3.33 1.78
CA GLU A 41 19.04 3.13 3.06
C GLU A 41 18.10 2.50 4.10
N ARG A 42 16.85 2.99 4.18
CA ARG A 42 15.84 2.44 5.09
C ARG A 42 15.37 1.03 4.71
N LEU A 43 15.35 0.74 3.40
CA LEU A 43 15.02 -0.61 2.93
C LEU A 43 16.13 -1.61 3.25
N GLU A 44 17.40 -1.21 3.09
CA GLU A 44 18.56 -2.05 3.43
C GLU A 44 18.59 -2.36 4.93
N GLU A 45 18.35 -1.36 5.77
CA GLU A 45 18.26 -1.51 7.23
C GLU A 45 17.13 -2.47 7.63
N LEU A 46 15.93 -2.29 7.04
CA LEU A 46 14.80 -3.19 7.25
C LEU A 46 15.12 -4.61 6.79
N ALA A 47 15.70 -4.76 5.61
CA ALA A 47 16.07 -6.05 5.05
C ALA A 47 17.11 -6.78 5.92
N ALA A 48 18.12 -6.07 6.41
CA ALA A 48 19.12 -6.65 7.32
C ALA A 48 18.48 -7.15 8.63
N GLY A 49 17.57 -6.36 9.21
CA GLY A 49 16.81 -6.74 10.40
C GLY A 49 15.98 -8.01 10.17
N LEU A 50 15.18 -8.03 9.12
CA LEU A 50 14.29 -9.16 8.80
C LEU A 50 15.07 -10.44 8.42
N LYS A 51 16.18 -10.30 7.73
CA LYS A 51 17.09 -11.44 7.48
C LYS A 51 17.62 -12.05 8.77
N LYS A 52 18.04 -11.18 9.70
CA LYS A 52 18.57 -11.64 10.99
C LYS A 52 17.51 -12.34 11.86
N GLU A 53 16.29 -11.79 11.85
CA GLU A 53 15.21 -12.25 12.73
C GLU A 53 14.49 -13.50 12.19
N HIS A 54 14.23 -13.54 10.87
CA HIS A 54 13.37 -14.56 10.26
C HIS A 54 14.08 -15.42 9.20
N GLY A 55 15.34 -15.16 8.88
CA GLY A 55 16.03 -15.83 7.78
C GLY A 55 15.43 -15.53 6.39
N THR A 56 14.63 -14.48 6.26
CA THR A 56 13.86 -14.14 5.06
C THR A 56 14.77 -13.71 3.92
N ALA A 57 14.56 -14.30 2.74
CA ALA A 57 15.18 -13.80 1.51
C ALA A 57 14.53 -12.48 1.09
N ILE A 58 15.33 -11.44 0.87
CA ILE A 58 14.85 -10.10 0.54
C ILE A 58 15.65 -9.51 -0.61
N LEU A 59 14.94 -8.99 -1.60
CA LEU A 59 15.46 -8.17 -2.68
C LEU A 59 15.01 -6.71 -2.47
N VAL A 60 15.96 -5.80 -2.42
CA VAL A 60 15.70 -4.37 -2.27
C VAL A 60 15.75 -3.68 -3.63
N LEU A 61 14.73 -2.88 -3.93
CA LEU A 61 14.63 -2.08 -5.15
C LEU A 61 14.51 -0.59 -4.78
N LYS A 62 15.54 0.19 -5.09
CA LYS A 62 15.39 1.67 -5.05
C LYS A 62 14.52 2.08 -6.23
N LEU A 63 13.27 2.42 -5.97
CA LEU A 63 12.28 2.66 -7.02
C LEU A 63 11.37 3.84 -6.65
N ASP A 64 11.22 4.78 -7.59
CA ASP A 64 10.13 5.74 -7.58
C ASP A 64 9.01 5.22 -8.49
N VAL A 65 7.87 4.87 -7.91
CA VAL A 65 6.73 4.33 -8.66
C VAL A 65 6.13 5.32 -9.67
N ARG A 66 6.48 6.61 -9.58
CA ARG A 66 6.03 7.64 -10.51
C ARG A 66 6.75 7.58 -11.88
N ASP A 67 7.88 6.91 -11.94
CA ASP A 67 8.65 6.73 -13.17
C ASP A 67 8.26 5.40 -13.83
N ALA A 68 7.47 5.49 -14.90
CA ALA A 68 6.97 4.32 -15.63
C ALA A 68 8.10 3.46 -16.21
N ASN A 69 9.14 4.10 -16.75
CA ASN A 69 10.27 3.39 -17.36
C ASN A 69 11.10 2.68 -16.30
N ALA A 70 11.37 3.34 -15.17
CA ALA A 70 12.08 2.74 -14.05
C ALA A 70 11.31 1.54 -13.46
N VAL A 71 9.97 1.63 -13.37
CA VAL A 71 9.12 0.51 -12.92
C VAL A 71 9.20 -0.67 -13.90
N GLU A 72 9.04 -0.43 -15.20
CA GLU A 72 9.13 -1.48 -16.22
C GLU A 72 10.50 -2.16 -16.21
N GLN A 73 11.57 -1.38 -16.17
CA GLN A 73 12.94 -1.88 -16.11
C GLN A 73 13.18 -2.71 -14.84
N ALA A 74 12.78 -2.20 -13.67
CA ALA A 74 12.98 -2.90 -12.39
C ALA A 74 12.30 -4.27 -12.36
N ILE A 75 11.13 -4.43 -12.99
CA ILE A 75 10.42 -5.71 -13.05
C ILE A 75 11.00 -6.62 -14.10
N SER A 76 11.40 -6.11 -15.27
CA SER A 76 12.03 -6.91 -16.34
C SER A 76 13.39 -7.46 -15.93
N ASP A 77 14.15 -6.70 -15.15
CA ASP A 77 15.50 -7.06 -14.69
C ASP A 77 15.51 -7.95 -13.45
N LEU A 78 14.34 -8.30 -12.91
CA LEU A 78 14.30 -9.23 -11.77
C LEU A 78 15.05 -10.53 -12.07
N PRO A 79 15.94 -10.97 -11.17
CA PRO A 79 16.52 -12.31 -11.24
C PRO A 79 15.44 -13.39 -11.39
N GLN A 80 15.73 -14.46 -12.10
CA GLN A 80 14.72 -15.46 -12.45
C GLN A 80 13.98 -16.02 -11.23
N GLU A 81 14.70 -16.23 -10.12
CA GLU A 81 14.14 -16.73 -8.86
C GLU A 81 13.19 -15.75 -8.16
N TRP A 82 13.11 -14.47 -8.61
CA TRP A 82 12.24 -13.42 -8.08
C TRP A 82 11.06 -13.11 -9.00
N ARG A 83 11.01 -13.63 -10.23
CA ARG A 83 9.97 -13.31 -11.21
C ARG A 83 8.60 -13.88 -10.90
N ALA A 84 8.53 -14.91 -10.05
CA ALA A 84 7.27 -15.55 -9.71
C ALA A 84 6.53 -14.81 -8.57
N ILE A 85 6.33 -13.48 -8.70
CA ILE A 85 5.60 -12.68 -7.72
C ILE A 85 4.20 -13.26 -7.56
N GLU A 86 3.84 -13.66 -6.33
CA GLU A 86 2.53 -14.23 -6.02
C GLU A 86 1.60 -13.22 -5.33
N ILE A 87 2.17 -12.25 -4.61
CA ILE A 87 1.39 -11.19 -3.97
C ILE A 87 2.02 -9.85 -4.31
N LEU A 88 1.21 -8.92 -4.80
CA LEU A 88 1.58 -7.52 -5.01
C LEU A 88 0.81 -6.67 -4.00
N VAL A 89 1.55 -5.94 -3.15
CA VAL A 89 0.97 -4.95 -2.24
C VAL A 89 1.31 -3.55 -2.78
N ASN A 90 0.33 -2.92 -3.45
CA ASN A 90 0.40 -1.53 -3.89
C ASN A 90 0.12 -0.62 -2.69
N ASN A 91 1.17 -0.32 -1.93
CA ASN A 91 1.07 0.51 -0.72
C ASN A 91 1.67 1.91 -0.91
N ALA A 92 2.55 2.12 -1.90
CA ALA A 92 3.11 3.44 -2.15
C ALA A 92 2.01 4.50 -2.34
N GLY A 93 1.99 5.49 -1.47
CA GLY A 93 0.99 6.55 -1.51
C GLY A 93 1.36 7.68 -0.56
N LEU A 94 0.81 8.86 -0.81
CA LEU A 94 1.00 10.03 0.02
C LEU A 94 -0.18 10.99 -0.04
N SER A 95 -0.21 11.95 0.90
CA SER A 95 -1.05 13.13 0.82
C SER A 95 -0.20 14.39 0.97
N ARG A 96 -0.71 15.53 0.50
CA ARG A 96 -0.11 16.85 0.63
C ARG A 96 -1.14 17.88 1.05
N GLY A 97 -0.79 18.65 2.08
CA GLY A 97 -1.58 19.78 2.57
C GLY A 97 -3.00 19.44 3.04
N LEU A 98 -3.73 20.45 3.41
CA LEU A 98 -5.16 20.49 3.72
C LEU A 98 -5.67 21.87 3.31
N ASP A 99 -5.39 22.28 2.09
CA ASP A 99 -5.83 23.55 1.54
C ASP A 99 -7.20 23.36 0.86
N LYS A 100 -8.03 24.38 0.81
CA LYS A 100 -9.25 24.37 0.00
C LYS A 100 -8.87 24.17 -1.48
N LEU A 101 -9.77 23.60 -2.28
CA LEU A 101 -9.45 23.25 -3.68
C LEU A 101 -8.92 24.47 -4.46
N TYR A 102 -9.53 25.63 -4.27
CA TYR A 102 -9.16 26.88 -4.97
C TYR A 102 -7.90 27.58 -4.42
N GLU A 103 -7.30 27.05 -3.33
CA GLU A 103 -6.06 27.54 -2.70
C GLU A 103 -4.92 26.53 -2.83
N GLY A 104 -5.20 25.33 -3.34
CA GLY A 104 -4.26 24.21 -3.39
C GLY A 104 -3.10 24.45 -4.35
N LYS A 105 -1.96 23.87 -4.04
CA LYS A 105 -0.74 23.98 -4.83
C LYS A 105 -0.73 22.90 -5.91
N LEU A 106 -0.59 23.28 -7.19
CA LEU A 106 -0.57 22.34 -8.32
C LEU A 106 0.47 21.24 -8.13
N ARG A 107 1.67 21.58 -7.68
CA ARG A 107 2.72 20.61 -7.36
C ARG A 107 2.28 19.53 -6.37
N ASP A 108 1.48 19.91 -5.36
CA ASP A 108 0.99 18.94 -4.36
C ASP A 108 -0.04 17.99 -4.98
N TRP A 109 -0.86 18.49 -5.91
CA TRP A 109 -1.80 17.68 -6.67
C TRP A 109 -1.10 16.70 -7.59
N ASP A 110 -0.09 17.16 -8.35
CA ASP A 110 0.71 16.31 -9.22
C ASP A 110 1.39 15.18 -8.41
N GLU A 111 2.03 15.51 -7.27
CA GLU A 111 2.65 14.49 -6.41
C GLU A 111 1.65 13.43 -5.93
N MET A 112 0.42 13.81 -5.58
CA MET A 112 -0.63 12.87 -5.15
C MET A 112 -1.14 12.01 -6.30
N ILE A 113 -1.42 12.61 -7.45
CA ILE A 113 -1.92 11.91 -8.64
C ILE A 113 -0.85 10.95 -9.18
N ASP A 114 0.37 11.43 -9.33
CA ASP A 114 1.47 10.63 -9.87
C ASP A 114 1.81 9.44 -8.97
N THR A 115 1.77 9.63 -7.63
CA THR A 115 2.09 8.54 -6.72
C THR A 115 0.92 7.58 -6.53
N ASN A 116 -0.27 8.10 -6.17
CA ASN A 116 -1.38 7.28 -5.71
C ASN A 116 -2.14 6.61 -6.87
N ILE A 117 -2.15 7.23 -8.06
CA ILE A 117 -2.86 6.72 -9.24
C ILE A 117 -1.87 6.14 -10.24
N LYS A 118 -1.01 6.98 -10.84
CA LYS A 118 -0.11 6.52 -11.91
C LYS A 118 0.87 5.48 -11.40
N GLY A 119 1.45 5.68 -10.19
CA GLY A 119 2.37 4.72 -9.59
C GLY A 119 1.73 3.35 -9.38
N LEU A 120 0.48 3.29 -8.89
CA LEU A 120 -0.28 2.05 -8.76
C LEU A 120 -0.49 1.39 -10.13
N LEU A 121 -0.86 2.17 -11.15
CA LEU A 121 -1.10 1.67 -12.51
C LEU A 121 0.19 1.11 -13.12
N TYR A 122 1.31 1.81 -13.02
CA TYR A 122 2.58 1.39 -13.61
C TYR A 122 3.07 0.08 -13.00
N VAL A 123 3.06 -0.02 -11.66
CA VAL A 123 3.47 -1.25 -10.96
C VAL A 123 2.52 -2.41 -11.28
N SER A 124 1.21 -2.17 -11.26
CA SER A 124 0.22 -3.19 -11.60
C SER A 124 0.41 -3.72 -13.03
N ARG A 125 0.58 -2.80 -14.01
CA ARG A 125 0.82 -3.16 -15.41
C ARG A 125 2.09 -3.97 -15.62
N ALA A 126 3.15 -3.67 -14.87
CA ALA A 126 4.42 -4.39 -14.98
C ALA A 126 4.36 -5.80 -14.36
N VAL A 127 3.61 -5.99 -13.26
CA VAL A 127 3.61 -7.23 -12.46
C VAL A 127 2.51 -8.21 -12.90
N ILE A 128 1.31 -7.72 -13.16
CA ILE A 128 0.12 -8.55 -13.37
C ILE A 128 0.24 -9.52 -14.57
N PRO A 129 0.82 -9.16 -15.73
CA PRO A 129 0.94 -10.09 -16.85
C PRO A 129 1.66 -11.40 -16.47
N GLY A 130 2.70 -11.31 -15.65
CA GLY A 130 3.37 -12.49 -15.13
C GLY A 130 2.50 -13.34 -14.20
N MET A 131 1.62 -12.74 -13.41
CA MET A 131 0.65 -13.46 -12.59
C MET A 131 -0.40 -14.15 -13.46
N VAL A 132 -0.95 -13.46 -14.46
CA VAL A 132 -1.95 -13.99 -15.40
C VAL A 132 -1.38 -15.21 -16.16
N SER A 133 -0.14 -15.09 -16.68
CA SER A 133 0.54 -16.20 -17.36
C SER A 133 0.68 -17.45 -16.50
N ARG A 134 0.80 -17.30 -15.18
CA ARG A 134 0.88 -18.42 -14.22
C ARG A 134 -0.49 -18.89 -13.70
N GLY A 135 -1.59 -18.19 -14.05
CA GLY A 135 -2.94 -18.48 -13.57
C GLY A 135 -3.11 -18.34 -12.05
N ARG A 136 -2.25 -17.58 -11.39
CA ARG A 136 -2.30 -17.35 -9.94
C ARG A 136 -1.61 -16.07 -9.52
N GLY A 137 -2.20 -15.40 -8.53
CA GLY A 137 -1.67 -14.18 -7.94
C GLY A 137 -2.70 -13.46 -7.08
N HIS A 138 -2.23 -12.50 -6.30
CA HIS A 138 -3.09 -11.66 -5.51
C HIS A 138 -2.60 -10.23 -5.53
N VAL A 139 -3.40 -9.31 -6.02
CA VAL A 139 -3.14 -7.86 -5.98
C VAL A 139 -3.89 -7.27 -4.80
N ILE A 140 -3.17 -6.63 -3.88
CA ILE A 140 -3.72 -5.95 -2.71
C ILE A 140 -3.37 -4.47 -2.82
N ASN A 141 -4.38 -3.63 -2.98
CA ASN A 141 -4.22 -2.19 -3.05
C ASN A 141 -4.53 -1.57 -1.68
N ILE A 142 -3.65 -0.72 -1.17
CA ILE A 142 -3.92 0.05 0.05
C ILE A 142 -4.71 1.30 -0.34
N GLY A 143 -6.00 1.21 -0.12
CA GLY A 143 -6.94 2.31 -0.31
C GLY A 143 -6.98 3.27 0.87
N SER A 144 -8.17 3.67 1.28
CA SER A 144 -8.46 4.47 2.47
C SER A 144 -9.96 4.62 2.63
N ILE A 145 -10.46 4.85 3.85
CA ILE A 145 -11.82 5.36 4.06
C ILE A 145 -12.08 6.66 3.25
N ALA A 146 -11.04 7.43 2.95
CA ALA A 146 -11.08 8.61 2.08
C ALA A 146 -11.36 8.29 0.59
N GLY A 147 -11.44 7.01 0.22
CA GLY A 147 -11.91 6.51 -1.07
C GLY A 147 -13.40 6.13 -1.08
N HIS A 148 -14.07 6.24 0.04
CA HIS A 148 -15.50 5.97 0.23
C HIS A 148 -16.27 7.22 0.65
N GLU A 149 -15.62 8.09 1.40
CA GLU A 149 -16.18 9.34 1.92
C GLU A 149 -15.19 10.48 1.69
N VAL A 150 -15.72 11.71 1.62
CA VAL A 150 -14.91 12.91 1.50
C VAL A 150 -14.87 13.69 2.80
N TYR A 151 -13.79 14.44 3.01
CA TYR A 151 -13.69 15.39 4.13
C TYR A 151 -13.18 16.74 3.64
N PRO A 152 -13.50 17.85 4.34
CA PRO A 152 -13.08 19.20 3.96
C PRO A 152 -11.55 19.28 3.78
N SER A 153 -11.13 19.98 2.75
CA SER A 153 -9.72 20.18 2.38
C SER A 153 -8.95 18.91 2.03
N GLY A 154 -9.61 17.74 1.99
CA GLY A 154 -9.02 16.48 1.52
C GLY A 154 -9.05 16.29 0.01
N ASN A 155 -9.71 17.16 -0.72
CA ASN A 155 -10.06 17.21 -2.14
C ASN A 155 -9.29 16.24 -3.07
N VAL A 156 -8.08 16.59 -3.51
CA VAL A 156 -7.31 15.74 -4.47
C VAL A 156 -6.89 14.42 -3.83
N TYR A 157 -6.53 14.39 -2.54
CA TYR A 157 -6.26 13.11 -1.87
C TYR A 157 -7.49 12.19 -1.89
N ASN A 158 -8.68 12.71 -1.53
CA ASN A 158 -9.91 11.93 -1.62
C ASN A 158 -10.12 11.43 -3.06
N ALA A 159 -10.02 12.32 -4.07
CA ALA A 159 -10.15 11.95 -5.47
C ALA A 159 -9.19 10.82 -5.87
N THR A 160 -7.92 10.86 -5.43
CA THR A 160 -6.98 9.77 -5.70
C THR A 160 -7.38 8.45 -5.03
N LYS A 161 -7.95 8.48 -3.83
CA LYS A 161 -8.39 7.27 -3.14
C LYS A 161 -9.71 6.71 -3.70
N PHE A 162 -10.62 7.57 -4.16
CA PHE A 162 -11.76 7.14 -4.97
C PHE A 162 -11.30 6.48 -6.28
N ALA A 163 -10.27 7.04 -6.94
CA ALA A 163 -9.70 6.44 -8.13
C ALA A 163 -9.09 5.05 -7.83
N VAL A 164 -8.34 4.88 -6.73
CA VAL A 164 -7.80 3.56 -6.31
C VAL A 164 -8.92 2.56 -6.10
N ASN A 165 -10.03 2.96 -5.45
CA ASN A 165 -11.20 2.10 -5.26
C ASN A 165 -11.80 1.69 -6.62
N ALA A 166 -12.05 2.65 -7.52
CA ALA A 166 -12.58 2.38 -8.85
C ALA A 166 -11.66 1.46 -9.66
N LEU A 167 -10.34 1.74 -9.68
CA LEU A 167 -9.34 0.92 -10.37
C LEU A 167 -9.26 -0.50 -9.80
N THR A 168 -9.38 -0.66 -8.48
CA THR A 168 -9.41 -1.99 -7.84
C THR A 168 -10.63 -2.80 -8.27
N LYS A 169 -11.81 -2.15 -8.36
CA LYS A 169 -13.05 -2.79 -8.84
C LYS A 169 -12.95 -3.15 -10.33
N ALA A 170 -12.43 -2.24 -11.17
CA ALA A 170 -12.21 -2.49 -12.59
C ALA A 170 -11.23 -3.65 -12.81
N LEU A 171 -10.09 -3.64 -12.13
CA LEU A 171 -9.09 -4.69 -12.21
C LEU A 171 -9.65 -6.07 -11.85
N ARG A 172 -10.56 -6.14 -10.87
CA ARG A 172 -11.23 -7.40 -10.50
C ARG A 172 -12.10 -7.94 -11.63
N LEU A 173 -12.76 -7.05 -12.40
CA LEU A 173 -13.54 -7.43 -13.58
C LEU A 173 -12.62 -7.91 -14.70
N ASP A 174 -11.54 -7.17 -14.99
CA ASP A 174 -10.57 -7.52 -16.03
C ASP A 174 -9.87 -8.85 -15.79
N LEU A 175 -9.65 -9.21 -14.51
CA LEU A 175 -8.97 -10.44 -14.11
C LEU A 175 -9.94 -11.61 -13.83
N ASN A 176 -11.24 -11.43 -14.08
CA ASN A 176 -12.20 -12.54 -13.88
C ASN A 176 -11.85 -13.73 -14.79
N GLY A 177 -11.83 -14.94 -14.22
CA GLY A 177 -11.45 -16.16 -14.92
C GLY A 177 -9.95 -16.43 -15.04
N THR A 178 -9.07 -15.52 -14.61
CA THR A 178 -7.61 -15.70 -14.67
C THR A 178 -7.00 -16.45 -13.47
N GLY A 179 -7.81 -16.75 -12.44
CA GLY A 179 -7.35 -17.34 -11.19
C GLY A 179 -6.70 -16.33 -10.22
N LEU A 180 -6.68 -15.05 -10.55
CA LEU A 180 -6.14 -13.99 -9.70
C LEU A 180 -7.19 -13.43 -8.73
N ARG A 181 -6.72 -12.96 -7.57
CA ARG A 181 -7.53 -12.24 -6.59
C ARG A 181 -7.15 -10.76 -6.59
N VAL A 182 -8.11 -9.90 -6.30
CA VAL A 182 -7.91 -8.45 -6.18
C VAL A 182 -8.65 -7.94 -4.96
N THR A 183 -7.91 -7.31 -4.04
CA THR A 183 -8.41 -6.80 -2.76
C THR A 183 -8.10 -5.32 -2.61
N SER A 184 -9.01 -4.55 -2.04
CA SER A 184 -8.72 -3.26 -1.40
C SER A 184 -8.68 -3.43 0.11
N VAL A 185 -7.66 -2.90 0.76
CA VAL A 185 -7.64 -2.70 2.23
C VAL A 185 -7.67 -1.20 2.46
N ASP A 186 -8.69 -0.71 3.15
CA ASP A 186 -9.05 0.71 3.21
C ASP A 186 -9.01 1.21 4.66
N PRO A 187 -7.84 1.68 5.13
CA PRO A 187 -7.67 2.14 6.50
C PRO A 187 -8.42 3.44 6.79
N GLY A 188 -8.90 3.55 8.03
CA GLY A 188 -9.17 4.80 8.71
C GLY A 188 -7.89 5.49 9.17
N MET A 189 -7.99 6.31 10.22
CA MET A 189 -6.87 7.06 10.76
C MET A 189 -5.83 6.13 11.39
N THR A 190 -4.73 5.94 10.68
CA THR A 190 -3.59 5.09 11.08
C THR A 190 -2.38 5.96 11.37
N GLU A 191 -1.82 5.85 12.58
CA GLU A 191 -0.65 6.64 12.99
C GLU A 191 0.62 6.14 12.33
N THR A 192 1.16 6.93 11.41
CA THR A 192 2.35 6.66 10.61
C THR A 192 3.07 7.97 10.28
N GLU A 193 4.20 7.89 9.55
CA GLU A 193 4.83 9.09 8.96
C GLU A 193 3.91 9.82 7.94
N PHE A 194 2.72 9.30 7.62
CA PHE A 194 1.82 9.86 6.61
C PHE A 194 1.44 11.31 6.90
N SER A 195 1.09 11.64 8.16
CA SER A 195 0.77 13.01 8.56
C SER A 195 2.00 13.93 8.50
N LEU A 196 3.17 13.43 8.86
CA LEU A 196 4.43 14.16 8.71
C LEU A 196 4.75 14.47 7.25
N VAL A 197 4.53 13.49 6.36
CA VAL A 197 4.69 13.66 4.89
C VAL A 197 3.65 14.63 4.34
N ARG A 198 2.40 14.56 4.79
CA ARG A 198 1.32 15.49 4.39
C ARG A 198 1.69 16.94 4.69
N PHE A 199 2.24 17.20 5.86
CA PHE A 199 2.61 18.53 6.32
C PHE A 199 4.09 18.90 6.09
N ARG A 200 4.78 18.20 5.19
CA ARG A 200 6.17 18.48 4.78
C ARG A 200 7.17 18.58 5.94
N GLY A 201 7.00 17.75 6.97
CA GLY A 201 7.87 17.69 8.14
C GLY A 201 7.40 18.49 9.35
N ASP A 202 6.25 19.20 9.27
CA ASP A 202 5.66 19.89 10.41
C ASP A 202 5.11 18.87 11.41
N GLY A 203 5.91 18.57 12.43
CA GLY A 203 5.59 17.57 13.46
C GLY A 203 4.44 17.99 14.37
N GLU A 204 4.28 19.29 14.63
CA GLU A 204 3.18 19.79 15.49
C GLU A 204 1.83 19.56 14.83
N ARG A 205 1.69 19.95 13.56
CA ARG A 205 0.47 19.70 12.77
C ARG A 205 0.21 18.21 12.59
N ALA A 206 1.26 17.42 12.38
CA ALA A 206 1.15 15.97 12.22
C ALA A 206 0.64 15.30 13.50
N GLY A 207 1.15 15.68 14.67
CA GLY A 207 0.73 15.13 15.96
C GLY A 207 -0.70 15.48 16.33
N LYS A 208 -1.16 16.70 16.00
CA LYS A 208 -2.55 17.13 16.26
C LYS A 208 -3.60 16.24 15.58
N ALA A 209 -3.24 15.57 14.47
CA ALA A 209 -4.17 14.69 13.77
C ALA A 209 -4.69 13.54 14.65
N TYR A 210 -3.85 13.03 15.55
CA TYR A 210 -4.13 11.84 16.36
C TYR A 210 -4.47 12.12 17.82
N GLN A 211 -4.56 13.38 18.23
CA GLN A 211 -4.86 13.75 19.62
C GLN A 211 -6.28 13.35 20.05
N GLY A 212 -6.41 12.86 21.28
CA GLY A 212 -7.69 12.60 21.93
C GLY A 212 -8.41 11.32 21.55
N PHE A 213 -7.78 10.41 20.79
CA PHE A 213 -8.32 9.08 20.51
C PHE A 213 -7.19 8.08 20.23
N THR A 214 -7.51 6.79 20.16
CA THR A 214 -6.54 5.73 19.83
C THR A 214 -6.62 5.44 18.32
N PRO A 215 -5.63 5.88 17.50
CA PRO A 215 -5.59 5.58 16.08
C PRO A 215 -5.23 4.11 15.83
N LEU A 216 -5.46 3.61 14.61
CA LEU A 216 -4.87 2.36 14.17
C LEU A 216 -3.34 2.49 14.11
N THR A 217 -2.68 1.37 14.32
CA THR A 217 -1.25 1.20 14.06
C THR A 217 -1.02 0.64 12.66
N PRO A 218 0.20 0.77 12.09
CA PRO A 218 0.57 0.06 10.87
C PRO A 218 0.40 -1.45 10.96
N ASP A 219 0.57 -2.03 12.15
CA ASP A 219 0.48 -3.47 12.38
C ASP A 219 -0.96 -3.97 12.27
N ASP A 220 -1.97 -3.19 12.68
CA ASP A 220 -3.37 -3.52 12.49
C ASP A 220 -3.72 -3.67 11.01
N ILE A 221 -3.14 -2.80 10.16
CA ILE A 221 -3.36 -2.87 8.71
C ILE A 221 -2.57 -4.00 8.07
N ALA A 222 -1.36 -4.26 8.54
CA ALA A 222 -0.56 -5.38 8.05
C ALA A 222 -1.22 -6.73 8.36
N ASP A 223 -1.84 -6.88 9.53
CA ASP A 223 -2.64 -8.06 9.89
C ASP A 223 -3.82 -8.24 8.93
N ALA A 224 -4.59 -7.17 8.65
CA ALA A 224 -5.68 -7.18 7.68
C ALA A 224 -5.20 -7.58 6.26
N VAL A 225 -4.05 -7.08 5.82
CA VAL A 225 -3.43 -7.44 4.53
C VAL A 225 -3.07 -8.93 4.49
N VAL A 226 -2.43 -9.44 5.53
CA VAL A 226 -2.05 -10.85 5.63
C VAL A 226 -3.28 -11.74 5.78
N TYR A 227 -4.30 -11.30 6.52
CA TYR A 227 -5.59 -11.99 6.56
C TYR A 227 -6.17 -12.18 5.14
N CYS A 228 -6.23 -11.13 4.33
CA CYS A 228 -6.70 -11.22 2.93
C CYS A 228 -5.82 -12.15 2.10
N ALA A 229 -4.50 -12.06 2.26
CA ALA A 229 -3.52 -12.85 1.51
C ALA A 229 -3.66 -14.36 1.76
N THR A 230 -3.98 -14.74 3.00
CA THR A 230 -4.01 -16.14 3.46
C THR A 230 -5.34 -16.86 3.27
N ARG A 231 -6.37 -16.21 2.74
CA ARG A 231 -7.66 -16.90 2.46
C ARG A 231 -7.48 -17.97 1.38
N PRO A 232 -8.30 -19.05 1.40
CA PRO A 232 -8.29 -20.08 0.35
C PRO A 232 -8.40 -19.46 -1.05
N LEU A 233 -7.83 -20.12 -2.07
CA LEU A 233 -7.72 -19.55 -3.44
C LEU A 233 -9.06 -19.15 -4.05
N HIS A 234 -10.14 -19.84 -3.72
CA HIS A 234 -11.50 -19.55 -4.19
C HIS A 234 -12.17 -18.39 -3.42
N VAL A 235 -11.51 -17.87 -2.36
CA VAL A 235 -12.03 -16.77 -1.54
C VAL A 235 -11.28 -15.48 -1.91
N ASN A 236 -11.99 -14.52 -2.43
CA ASN A 236 -11.49 -13.17 -2.67
C ASN A 236 -12.18 -12.18 -1.71
N ILE A 237 -11.43 -11.64 -0.75
CA ILE A 237 -11.92 -10.50 0.03
C ILE A 237 -11.88 -9.31 -0.91
N SER A 238 -13.03 -8.81 -1.34
CA SER A 238 -13.12 -7.72 -2.31
C SER A 238 -12.61 -6.41 -1.77
N GLU A 239 -13.00 -6.12 -0.52
CA GLU A 239 -12.80 -4.84 0.13
C GLU A 239 -12.85 -5.05 1.64
N MET A 240 -11.92 -4.41 2.36
CA MET A 240 -11.86 -4.46 3.82
C MET A 240 -11.58 -3.07 4.37
N ILE A 241 -12.59 -2.46 4.98
CA ILE A 241 -12.47 -1.18 5.67
C ILE A 241 -12.11 -1.46 7.12
N VAL A 242 -11.01 -0.87 7.60
CA VAL A 242 -10.52 -1.02 8.97
C VAL A 242 -10.47 0.35 9.63
N MET A 243 -11.24 0.52 10.71
CA MET A 243 -11.42 1.80 11.38
C MET A 243 -10.98 1.74 12.84
N PRO A 244 -10.42 2.82 13.41
CA PRO A 244 -10.33 2.95 14.87
C PRO A 244 -11.75 2.88 15.48
N THR A 245 -11.87 2.29 16.66
CA THR A 245 -13.17 2.23 17.35
C THR A 245 -13.78 3.62 17.58
N ASP A 246 -12.94 4.62 17.80
CA ASP A 246 -13.36 6.01 18.02
C ASP A 246 -13.67 6.77 16.71
N GLN A 247 -13.46 6.19 15.54
CA GLN A 247 -13.71 6.82 14.24
C GLN A 247 -14.92 6.18 13.54
N ALA A 248 -16.03 6.90 13.43
CA ALA A 248 -17.26 6.43 12.76
C ALA A 248 -17.32 6.80 11.27
N SER A 249 -16.61 7.86 10.84
CA SER A 249 -16.53 8.32 9.44
C SER A 249 -15.25 9.12 9.23
N THR A 250 -15.02 9.60 8.00
CA THR A 250 -13.90 10.52 7.73
C THR A 250 -13.97 11.84 8.55
N MET A 251 -15.16 12.21 9.02
CA MET A 251 -15.43 13.47 9.70
C MET A 251 -15.79 13.30 11.18
N LEU A 252 -16.26 12.12 11.57
CA LEU A 252 -16.75 11.89 12.94
C LEU A 252 -15.76 11.00 13.70
N VAL A 253 -14.98 11.64 14.57
CA VAL A 253 -14.04 11.00 15.50
C VAL A 253 -14.40 11.42 16.91
N HIS A 254 -14.63 10.45 17.78
CA HIS A 254 -14.80 10.70 19.21
C HIS A 254 -13.42 11.01 19.82
N ARG A 255 -13.27 12.22 20.35
CA ARG A 255 -12.04 12.66 21.02
C ARG A 255 -12.31 12.89 22.51
N LYS A 256 -11.45 12.34 23.34
CA LYS A 256 -11.48 12.47 24.79
C LYS A 256 -10.80 13.77 25.23
#